data_f8ba80b2dee1269ef9da8c92872b49c9
#
_entry.id   f8ba80b2dee1269ef9da8c92872b49c9
#
_cell.length_a   1.000
_cell.length_b   1.000
_cell.length_c   1.000
_cell.angle_alpha   90.00
_cell.angle_beta   90.00
_cell.angle_gamma   90.00
#
_symmetry.space_group_name_H-M   'P 1'
#
loop_
_entity.id
_entity.type
_entity.pdbx_description
1 polymer ?
#
loop_
_entity_poly.entity_id
_entity_poly.type
_entity_poly.pdbx_seq_one_letter_code
_entity_poly.pdbx_strand_id
1 'polypeptide(L)'
;KEMDTDHTFLTQEQADAIHEFFAGLKNARQTKIRQEYMSVWASLGKIYEVFRNMLLGMGLAYDGLLQRQVAECLDAGNFTSRQYAFIGFNGLDTAEKRLFQVLDQAGKAIFYWDYDIAYTNDPNHESGLWLRENLKLFRNKLPERLFDQLSKEKNITVIQAKTDSGQAAYIPEWIKGLGCRPDRNCAIVLADNALLQSVLHSIPPGSTEAINVTMGYPLTATPVFNLTMSLIDMQMSAMKNSGRTKLEQICRVLDSPMLEAVVPETPAVRARLVQDNVFYANLDMIAQLSQSELLKNVFRLCNNSMELMDWLLELLSALTPAITDNPDDSMFKPLNQESLYRVYTCVSRLRSLTIDGSMEIGTDTLCRLLSRLLQGMSVPFHGEPVVGMQVMGLIETRNLDFENILLLSATEGSLPGRSNQQSFIPYNLRVAFGLTTMKQKSAVAAYNFHHLLQRAHNVTMIWNGDPDSTSQGSGQMSRYLLQLMVSGRRINRISLQPGLEGTDQTIPQFTKSQEVMNRMAQRYDILTNPKAQFLSPSALNCY
;
A
#
# COMPACT_ATOMS: atom_id res chain seq x y z
N LYS A 1 -18.14 -28.54 17.57
CA LYS A 1 -19.55 -29.02 17.56
C LYS A 1 -20.04 -29.29 16.14
N GLU A 2 -19.72 -28.44 15.18
CA GLU A 2 -20.11 -28.64 13.77
C GLU A 2 -19.34 -29.80 13.09
N MET A 3 -18.26 -30.28 13.67
CA MET A 3 -17.46 -31.40 13.17
C MET A 3 -17.86 -32.78 13.72
N ASP A 4 -18.66 -32.82 14.78
CA ASP A 4 -19.04 -34.06 15.46
C ASP A 4 -20.47 -34.55 15.17
N THR A 5 -21.23 -33.77 14.39
CA THR A 5 -22.61 -34.12 14.03
C THR A 5 -22.73 -34.53 12.57
N ASP A 6 -23.66 -35.42 12.29
CA ASP A 6 -23.98 -35.96 10.96
C ASP A 6 -23.77 -34.94 9.84
N HIS A 7 -22.80 -35.22 8.95
CA HIS A 7 -22.36 -34.36 7.86
C HIS A 7 -23.41 -34.13 6.75
N THR A 8 -24.70 -34.19 7.09
CA THR A 8 -25.81 -34.09 6.13
C THR A 8 -25.91 -32.79 5.37
N PHE A 9 -25.22 -31.75 5.82
CA PHE A 9 -25.18 -30.43 5.18
C PHE A 9 -23.93 -30.18 4.31
N LEU A 10 -22.97 -31.13 4.29
CA LEU A 10 -21.76 -31.03 3.47
C LEU A 10 -21.95 -31.81 2.16
N THR A 11 -21.40 -31.29 1.08
CA THR A 11 -21.26 -32.06 -0.16
C THR A 11 -20.22 -33.15 0.03
N GLN A 12 -20.27 -34.22 -0.79
CA GLN A 12 -19.27 -35.28 -0.73
C GLN A 12 -17.85 -34.76 -0.88
N GLU A 13 -17.63 -33.80 -1.80
CA GLU A 13 -16.34 -33.13 -2.04
C GLU A 13 -15.83 -32.38 -0.79
N GLN A 14 -16.73 -31.71 -0.08
CA GLN A 14 -16.40 -31.03 1.17
C GLN A 14 -16.04 -32.01 2.30
N ALA A 15 -16.78 -33.09 2.40
CA ALA A 15 -16.51 -34.17 3.38
C ALA A 15 -15.15 -34.82 3.10
N ASP A 16 -14.83 -35.09 1.83
CA ASP A 16 -13.55 -35.66 1.41
C ASP A 16 -12.38 -34.74 1.74
N ALA A 17 -12.51 -33.44 1.49
CA ALA A 17 -11.49 -32.44 1.83
C ALA A 17 -11.21 -32.36 3.34
N ILE A 18 -12.26 -32.47 4.17
CA ILE A 18 -12.14 -32.51 5.63
C ILE A 18 -11.45 -33.81 6.08
N HIS A 19 -11.84 -34.94 5.49
CA HIS A 19 -11.22 -36.23 5.79
C HIS A 19 -9.73 -36.27 5.44
N GLU A 20 -9.36 -35.75 4.29
CA GLU A 20 -7.96 -35.64 3.85
C GLU A 20 -7.13 -34.78 4.81
N PHE A 21 -7.66 -33.63 5.24
CA PHE A 21 -7.01 -32.77 6.23
C PHE A 21 -6.73 -33.50 7.54
N PHE A 22 -7.74 -34.20 8.11
CA PHE A 22 -7.57 -34.91 9.36
C PHE A 22 -6.74 -36.20 9.23
N ALA A 23 -6.79 -36.88 8.09
CA ALA A 23 -5.92 -38.03 7.82
C ALA A 23 -4.44 -37.61 7.77
N GLY A 24 -4.12 -36.48 7.11
CA GLY A 24 -2.78 -35.89 7.10
C GLY A 24 -2.29 -35.54 8.51
N LEU A 25 -3.18 -35.05 9.37
CA LEU A 25 -2.87 -34.76 10.77
C LEU A 25 -2.65 -36.04 11.63
N LYS A 26 -3.37 -37.11 11.39
CA LYS A 26 -3.23 -38.37 12.16
C LYS A 26 -1.92 -39.10 11.87
N ASN A 27 -1.44 -39.05 10.65
CA ASN A 27 -0.28 -39.82 10.17
C ASN A 27 1.09 -39.13 10.42
N ALA A 28 1.12 -37.85 10.82
CA ALA A 28 2.36 -37.15 11.10
C ALA A 28 2.88 -37.42 12.53
N ARG A 29 4.23 -37.51 12.70
CA ARG A 29 4.85 -37.66 14.04
C ARG A 29 4.36 -36.57 15.00
N GLN A 30 4.00 -36.97 16.23
CA GLN A 30 3.57 -36.06 17.29
C GLN A 30 4.75 -35.18 17.72
N THR A 31 4.80 -33.93 17.24
CA THR A 31 5.73 -32.92 17.72
C THR A 31 5.01 -32.00 18.72
N LYS A 32 5.80 -31.37 19.63
CA LYS A 32 5.29 -30.40 20.62
C LYS A 32 4.49 -29.28 19.94
N ILE A 33 5.02 -28.75 18.83
CA ILE A 33 4.38 -27.70 18.03
C ILE A 33 2.99 -28.12 17.53
N ARG A 34 2.83 -29.38 17.12
CA ARG A 34 1.54 -29.92 16.68
C ARG A 34 0.52 -30.01 17.82
N GLN A 35 0.95 -30.42 19.00
CA GLN A 35 0.07 -30.47 20.18
C GLN A 35 -0.41 -29.06 20.57
N GLU A 36 0.48 -28.09 20.57
CA GLU A 36 0.16 -26.68 20.80
C GLU A 36 -0.82 -26.14 19.74
N TYR A 37 -0.58 -26.43 18.46
CA TYR A 37 -1.48 -26.06 17.37
C TYR A 37 -2.88 -26.65 17.54
N MET A 38 -2.98 -27.96 17.84
CA MET A 38 -4.27 -28.63 18.06
C MET A 38 -5.01 -28.12 19.30
N SER A 39 -4.27 -27.73 20.36
CA SER A 39 -4.84 -27.11 21.55
C SER A 39 -5.45 -25.73 21.23
N VAL A 40 -4.75 -24.93 20.46
CA VAL A 40 -5.27 -23.63 19.99
C VAL A 40 -6.52 -23.83 19.13
N TRP A 41 -6.50 -24.78 18.18
CA TRP A 41 -7.65 -25.10 17.34
C TRP A 41 -8.88 -25.53 18.15
N ALA A 42 -8.71 -26.43 19.13
CA ALA A 42 -9.79 -26.88 19.99
C ALA A 42 -10.43 -25.74 20.81
N SER A 43 -9.62 -24.68 21.12
CA SER A 43 -10.07 -23.54 21.91
C SER A 43 -10.77 -22.47 21.08
N LEU A 44 -10.52 -22.38 19.75
CA LEU A 44 -11.00 -21.29 18.90
C LEU A 44 -12.53 -21.16 18.90
N GLY A 45 -13.26 -22.28 18.81
CA GLY A 45 -14.72 -22.27 18.82
C GLY A 45 -15.28 -21.66 20.11
N LYS A 46 -14.73 -22.06 21.26
CA LYS A 46 -15.14 -21.54 22.57
C LYS A 46 -14.79 -20.06 22.74
N ILE A 47 -13.60 -19.65 22.30
CA ILE A 47 -13.17 -18.23 22.31
C ILE A 47 -14.12 -17.40 21.46
N TYR A 48 -14.47 -17.88 20.25
CA TYR A 48 -15.40 -17.19 19.37
C TYR A 48 -16.79 -17.03 20.00
N GLU A 49 -17.34 -18.10 20.60
CA GLU A 49 -18.66 -18.03 21.25
C GLU A 49 -18.68 -17.03 22.41
N VAL A 50 -17.66 -17.08 23.28
CA VAL A 50 -17.54 -16.14 24.41
C VAL A 50 -17.40 -14.71 23.93
N PHE A 51 -16.51 -14.46 22.97
CA PHE A 51 -16.25 -13.14 22.39
C PHE A 51 -17.50 -12.57 21.73
N ARG A 52 -18.19 -13.37 20.90
CA ARG A 52 -19.47 -12.98 20.28
C ARG A 52 -20.53 -12.59 21.31
N ASN A 53 -20.70 -13.41 22.34
CA ASN A 53 -21.72 -13.16 23.36
C ASN A 53 -21.40 -11.91 24.19
N MET A 54 -20.13 -11.65 24.49
CA MET A 54 -19.70 -10.43 25.16
C MET A 54 -19.99 -9.19 24.32
N LEU A 55 -19.66 -9.20 23.05
CA LEU A 55 -19.94 -8.08 22.15
C LEU A 55 -21.46 -7.80 22.03
N LEU A 56 -22.25 -8.85 21.83
CA LEU A 56 -23.71 -8.72 21.76
C LEU A 56 -24.31 -8.19 23.08
N GLY A 57 -23.78 -8.62 24.22
CA GLY A 57 -24.17 -8.12 25.53
C GLY A 57 -23.85 -6.62 25.76
N MET A 58 -22.80 -6.11 25.08
CA MET A 58 -22.41 -4.71 25.10
C MET A 58 -23.12 -3.86 24.02
N GLY A 59 -23.93 -4.48 23.15
CA GLY A 59 -24.51 -3.79 21.99
C GLY A 59 -23.47 -3.43 20.91
N LEU A 60 -22.35 -4.14 20.87
CA LEU A 60 -21.24 -3.91 19.93
C LEU A 60 -21.17 -5.04 18.91
N ALA A 61 -20.68 -4.73 17.71
CA ALA A 61 -20.39 -5.72 16.68
C ALA A 61 -19.19 -5.27 15.84
N TYR A 62 -18.37 -6.23 15.38
CA TYR A 62 -17.44 -6.01 14.29
C TYR A 62 -18.13 -6.30 12.96
N ASP A 63 -17.57 -5.80 11.84
CA ASP A 63 -18.22 -5.85 10.52
C ASP A 63 -18.70 -7.25 10.12
N GLY A 64 -17.87 -8.28 10.31
CA GLY A 64 -18.24 -9.65 9.98
C GLY A 64 -19.37 -10.21 10.85
N LEU A 65 -19.48 -9.80 12.13
CA LEU A 65 -20.58 -10.19 13.00
C LEU A 65 -21.88 -9.50 12.57
N LEU A 66 -21.79 -8.21 12.19
CA LEU A 66 -22.91 -7.44 11.68
C LEU A 66 -23.44 -8.03 10.36
N GLN A 67 -22.55 -8.31 9.40
CA GLN A 67 -22.89 -8.97 8.13
C GLN A 67 -23.57 -10.32 8.35
N ARG A 68 -23.05 -11.13 9.28
CA ARG A 68 -23.65 -12.43 9.64
C ARG A 68 -25.06 -12.25 10.21
N GLN A 69 -25.24 -11.35 11.15
CA GLN A 69 -26.57 -11.09 11.75
C GLN A 69 -27.56 -10.61 10.70
N VAL A 70 -27.15 -9.68 9.83
CA VAL A 70 -28.01 -9.22 8.73
C VAL A 70 -28.38 -10.38 7.83
N ALA A 71 -27.41 -11.22 7.42
CA ALA A 71 -27.66 -12.38 6.55
C ALA A 71 -28.58 -13.44 7.17
N GLU A 72 -28.47 -13.67 8.49
CA GLU A 72 -29.32 -14.62 9.23
C GLU A 72 -30.77 -14.09 9.39
N CYS A 73 -30.96 -12.76 9.52
CA CYS A 73 -32.26 -12.10 9.74
C CYS A 73 -32.87 -11.47 8.47
N LEU A 74 -32.35 -11.81 7.27
CA LEU A 74 -32.85 -11.25 6.02
C LEU A 74 -34.31 -11.61 5.77
N ASP A 75 -35.16 -10.56 5.67
CA ASP A 75 -36.55 -10.65 5.24
C ASP A 75 -36.81 -9.59 4.16
N ALA A 76 -37.36 -9.99 3.02
CA ALA A 76 -37.71 -9.09 1.92
C ALA A 76 -38.75 -8.02 2.34
N GLY A 77 -39.51 -8.23 3.41
CA GLY A 77 -40.46 -7.28 3.98
C GLY A 77 -39.79 -6.03 4.55
N ASN A 78 -38.55 -6.17 5.04
CA ASN A 78 -37.78 -5.05 5.61
C ASN A 78 -37.27 -4.06 4.55
N PHE A 79 -37.31 -4.41 3.27
CA PHE A 79 -36.86 -3.56 2.17
C PHE A 79 -38.03 -2.77 1.60
N THR A 80 -38.02 -1.46 1.83
CA THR A 80 -39.15 -0.55 1.51
C THR A 80 -39.24 -0.18 0.04
N SER A 81 -38.12 -0.17 -0.70
CA SER A 81 -38.11 0.17 -2.13
C SER A 81 -38.77 -0.90 -2.96
N ARG A 82 -39.41 -0.47 -4.04
CA ARG A 82 -40.08 -1.37 -5.00
C ARG A 82 -39.09 -2.25 -5.74
N GLN A 83 -37.94 -1.71 -6.11
CA GLN A 83 -36.88 -2.38 -6.82
C GLN A 83 -35.51 -1.89 -6.39
N TYR A 84 -34.52 -2.79 -6.40
CA TYR A 84 -33.11 -2.56 -6.13
C TYR A 84 -32.30 -2.97 -7.34
N ALA A 85 -31.47 -2.07 -7.86
CA ALA A 85 -30.57 -2.35 -8.99
C ALA A 85 -29.17 -2.64 -8.46
N PHE A 86 -28.64 -3.82 -8.80
CA PHE A 86 -27.29 -4.26 -8.48
C PHE A 86 -26.41 -4.14 -9.72
N ILE A 87 -25.41 -3.24 -9.68
CA ILE A 87 -24.61 -2.85 -10.85
C ILE A 87 -23.13 -3.05 -10.55
N GLY A 88 -22.39 -3.70 -11.47
CA GLY A 88 -20.93 -3.78 -11.45
C GLY A 88 -20.33 -4.70 -10.38
N PHE A 89 -21.09 -5.64 -9.85
CA PHE A 89 -20.58 -6.68 -8.95
C PHE A 89 -19.82 -7.77 -9.73
N ASN A 90 -18.86 -8.41 -9.06
CA ASN A 90 -18.13 -9.56 -9.60
C ASN A 90 -18.09 -10.70 -8.58
N GLY A 91 -17.07 -10.74 -7.70
CA GLY A 91 -17.02 -11.74 -6.63
C GLY A 91 -18.03 -11.40 -5.54
N LEU A 92 -18.96 -12.30 -5.26
CA LEU A 92 -19.93 -12.15 -4.18
C LEU A 92 -19.54 -13.02 -3.00
N ASP A 93 -19.63 -12.47 -1.80
CA ASP A 93 -19.55 -13.26 -0.58
C ASP A 93 -20.87 -14.01 -0.29
N THR A 94 -20.87 -14.84 0.73
CA THR A 94 -22.05 -15.65 1.07
C THR A 94 -23.21 -14.80 1.57
N ALA A 95 -22.94 -13.70 2.28
CA ALA A 95 -23.97 -12.79 2.78
C ALA A 95 -24.61 -12.01 1.64
N GLU A 96 -23.79 -11.49 0.72
CA GLU A 96 -24.26 -10.81 -0.50
C GLU A 96 -25.08 -11.73 -1.40
N LYS A 97 -24.62 -12.97 -1.64
CA LYS A 97 -25.39 -13.98 -2.40
C LYS A 97 -26.77 -14.22 -1.78
N ARG A 98 -26.84 -14.35 -0.45
CA ARG A 98 -28.10 -14.55 0.23
C ARG A 98 -29.02 -13.33 0.12
N LEU A 99 -28.49 -12.13 0.29
CA LEU A 99 -29.26 -10.88 0.08
C LEU A 99 -29.85 -10.83 -1.33
N PHE A 100 -29.03 -11.09 -2.36
CA PHE A 100 -29.47 -11.07 -3.75
C PHE A 100 -30.54 -12.11 -4.01
N GLN A 101 -30.39 -13.32 -3.48
CA GLN A 101 -31.39 -14.39 -3.61
C GLN A 101 -32.73 -14.02 -2.95
N VAL A 102 -32.73 -13.46 -1.75
CA VAL A 102 -33.94 -13.06 -1.05
C VAL A 102 -34.69 -11.96 -1.81
N LEU A 103 -33.96 -10.97 -2.32
CA LEU A 103 -34.57 -9.87 -3.09
C LEU A 103 -35.02 -10.31 -4.49
N ASP A 104 -34.30 -11.23 -5.14
CA ASP A 104 -34.68 -11.77 -6.44
C ASP A 104 -35.94 -12.63 -6.34
N GLN A 105 -36.01 -13.51 -5.34
CA GLN A 105 -37.20 -14.32 -5.07
C GLN A 105 -38.45 -13.47 -4.76
N ALA A 106 -38.25 -12.31 -4.14
CA ALA A 106 -39.32 -11.34 -3.87
C ALA A 106 -39.66 -10.45 -5.08
N GLY A 107 -38.99 -10.62 -6.23
CA GLY A 107 -39.16 -9.79 -7.41
C GLY A 107 -38.70 -8.34 -7.25
N LYS A 108 -37.85 -8.08 -6.26
CA LYS A 108 -37.34 -6.75 -5.93
C LYS A 108 -35.94 -6.47 -6.47
N ALA A 109 -35.26 -7.44 -7.10
CA ALA A 109 -33.89 -7.29 -7.60
C ALA A 109 -33.81 -7.16 -9.11
N ILE A 110 -32.89 -6.33 -9.58
CA ILE A 110 -32.48 -6.21 -10.97
C ILE A 110 -30.96 -6.24 -11.01
N PHE A 111 -30.38 -7.06 -11.89
CA PHE A 111 -28.93 -7.25 -11.99
C PHE A 111 -28.39 -6.75 -13.31
N TYR A 112 -27.27 -6.02 -13.22
CA TYR A 112 -26.50 -5.51 -14.35
C TYR A 112 -25.06 -6.00 -14.22
N TRP A 113 -24.76 -7.18 -14.82
CA TRP A 113 -23.44 -7.80 -14.82
C TRP A 113 -22.65 -7.33 -16.03
N ASP A 114 -21.54 -6.67 -15.82
CA ASP A 114 -20.63 -6.25 -16.89
C ASP A 114 -19.53 -7.29 -17.07
N TYR A 115 -19.41 -7.83 -18.28
CA TYR A 115 -18.45 -8.87 -18.63
C TYR A 115 -18.15 -8.89 -20.12
N ASP A 116 -17.19 -9.70 -20.51
CA ASP A 116 -16.90 -9.99 -21.91
C ASP A 116 -16.95 -11.50 -22.18
N ILE A 117 -17.46 -11.88 -23.35
CA ILE A 117 -17.56 -13.28 -23.76
C ILE A 117 -16.22 -13.96 -23.94
N ALA A 118 -15.16 -13.18 -24.19
CA ALA A 118 -13.80 -13.70 -24.34
C ALA A 118 -13.32 -14.46 -23.10
N TYR A 119 -13.73 -14.03 -21.90
CA TYR A 119 -13.33 -14.71 -20.66
C TYR A 119 -14.47 -15.43 -19.93
N THR A 120 -15.72 -15.22 -20.31
CA THR A 120 -16.84 -15.97 -19.71
C THR A 120 -17.12 -17.28 -20.43
N ASN A 121 -16.87 -17.35 -21.75
CA ASN A 121 -17.07 -18.57 -22.55
C ASN A 121 -15.95 -19.62 -22.34
N ASP A 122 -14.75 -19.18 -21.95
CA ASP A 122 -13.67 -20.11 -21.62
C ASP A 122 -13.77 -20.54 -20.14
N PRO A 123 -14.05 -21.82 -19.84
CA PRO A 123 -14.17 -22.32 -18.47
C PRO A 123 -12.87 -22.23 -17.68
N ASN A 124 -11.72 -22.17 -18.37
CA ASN A 124 -10.40 -22.11 -17.73
C ASN A 124 -9.93 -20.67 -17.50
N HIS A 125 -10.57 -19.68 -18.10
CA HIS A 125 -10.17 -18.29 -17.95
C HIS A 125 -10.54 -17.77 -16.54
N GLU A 126 -9.52 -17.35 -15.77
CA GLU A 126 -9.69 -16.94 -14.38
C GLU A 126 -10.68 -15.78 -14.19
N SER A 127 -10.66 -14.77 -15.09
CA SER A 127 -11.53 -13.58 -15.00
C SER A 127 -13.03 -13.90 -15.03
N GLY A 128 -13.41 -14.99 -15.68
CA GLY A 128 -14.80 -15.41 -15.79
C GLY A 128 -15.32 -16.24 -14.60
N LEU A 129 -14.48 -16.62 -13.64
CA LEU A 129 -14.81 -17.57 -12.57
C LEU A 129 -16.10 -17.17 -11.84
N TRP A 130 -16.13 -15.99 -11.25
CA TRP A 130 -17.27 -15.51 -10.45
C TRP A 130 -18.50 -15.20 -11.31
N LEU A 131 -18.28 -14.63 -12.49
CA LEU A 131 -19.37 -14.26 -13.38
C LEU A 131 -20.11 -15.48 -13.94
N ARG A 132 -19.40 -16.56 -14.27
CA ARG A 132 -20.03 -17.82 -14.68
C ARG A 132 -20.95 -18.39 -13.61
N GLU A 133 -20.59 -18.24 -12.33
CA GLU A 133 -21.45 -18.65 -11.21
C GLU A 133 -22.65 -17.70 -11.05
N ASN A 134 -22.39 -16.39 -11.05
CA ASN A 134 -23.43 -15.39 -10.84
C ASN A 134 -24.49 -15.37 -11.95
N LEU A 135 -24.06 -15.51 -13.20
CA LEU A 135 -24.97 -15.55 -14.35
C LEU A 135 -25.90 -16.78 -14.38
N LYS A 136 -25.50 -17.88 -13.67
CA LYS A 136 -26.40 -19.04 -13.46
C LYS A 136 -27.49 -18.76 -12.44
N LEU A 137 -27.19 -17.89 -11.47
CA LEU A 137 -28.08 -17.59 -10.35
C LEU A 137 -28.98 -16.39 -10.62
N PHE A 138 -28.44 -15.36 -11.28
CA PHE A 138 -29.08 -14.06 -11.42
C PHE A 138 -29.12 -13.61 -12.89
N ARG A 139 -30.30 -13.28 -13.39
CA ARG A 139 -30.49 -12.89 -14.77
C ARG A 139 -29.92 -11.49 -15.06
N ASN A 140 -29.01 -11.38 -16.04
CA ASN A 140 -28.48 -10.10 -16.50
C ASN A 140 -29.50 -9.29 -17.32
N LYS A 141 -29.54 -7.96 -17.10
CA LYS A 141 -30.39 -7.02 -17.84
C LYS A 141 -29.63 -6.15 -18.85
N LEU A 142 -28.27 -6.20 -18.83
CA LEU A 142 -27.50 -5.48 -19.84
C LEU A 142 -27.69 -6.07 -21.24
N PRO A 143 -27.65 -5.22 -22.29
CA PRO A 143 -27.78 -5.69 -23.66
C PRO A 143 -26.53 -6.44 -24.12
N GLU A 144 -26.72 -7.53 -24.87
CA GLU A 144 -25.65 -8.45 -25.33
C GLU A 144 -24.57 -7.78 -26.18
N ARG A 145 -24.89 -6.69 -26.90
CA ARG A 145 -23.92 -5.90 -27.68
C ARG A 145 -22.75 -5.32 -26.87
N LEU A 146 -22.84 -5.30 -25.54
CA LEU A 146 -21.81 -4.80 -24.65
C LEU A 146 -20.77 -5.86 -24.29
N PHE A 147 -20.98 -7.12 -24.64
CA PHE A 147 -20.19 -8.24 -24.12
C PHE A 147 -19.09 -8.74 -25.07
N ASP A 148 -18.86 -8.07 -26.19
CA ASP A 148 -17.79 -8.40 -27.14
C ASP A 148 -16.94 -7.16 -27.44
N GLN A 149 -16.32 -6.61 -26.44
CA GLN A 149 -15.49 -5.41 -26.58
C GLN A 149 -14.00 -5.75 -26.59
N LEU A 150 -13.61 -6.83 -25.94
CA LEU A 150 -12.22 -7.28 -25.97
C LEU A 150 -11.76 -7.75 -27.33
N SER A 151 -12.65 -8.29 -28.17
CA SER A 151 -12.32 -8.74 -29.53
C SER A 151 -12.00 -7.58 -30.49
N LYS A 152 -12.45 -6.36 -30.18
CA LYS A 152 -12.20 -5.18 -31.01
C LYS A 152 -10.73 -4.87 -31.12
N GLU A 153 -10.33 -4.27 -32.23
CA GLU A 153 -8.95 -3.86 -32.46
C GLU A 153 -8.53 -2.80 -31.44
N LYS A 154 -7.33 -2.98 -30.88
CA LYS A 154 -6.74 -2.13 -29.85
C LYS A 154 -5.27 -1.91 -30.13
N ASN A 155 -4.79 -0.72 -29.86
CA ASN A 155 -3.37 -0.39 -29.89
C ASN A 155 -2.75 -0.78 -28.55
N ILE A 156 -2.07 -1.93 -28.49
CA ILE A 156 -1.43 -2.41 -27.28
C ILE A 156 0.07 -2.27 -27.41
N THR A 157 0.69 -1.53 -26.50
CA THR A 157 2.15 -1.38 -26.38
C THR A 157 2.61 -1.92 -25.04
N VAL A 158 3.59 -2.81 -25.06
CA VAL A 158 4.23 -3.35 -23.86
C VAL A 158 5.67 -2.87 -23.81
N ILE A 159 6.02 -2.25 -22.71
CA ILE A 159 7.30 -1.59 -22.52
C ILE A 159 8.05 -2.25 -21.35
N GLN A 160 9.31 -2.62 -21.60
CA GLN A 160 10.21 -3.04 -20.55
C GLN A 160 11.01 -1.84 -20.06
N ALA A 161 10.92 -1.52 -18.78
CA ALA A 161 11.80 -0.57 -18.10
C ALA A 161 12.73 -1.32 -17.14
N LYS A 162 13.93 -0.79 -16.88
CA LYS A 162 14.87 -1.39 -15.94
C LYS A 162 14.66 -0.95 -14.49
N THR A 163 14.01 0.18 -14.27
CA THR A 163 13.80 0.74 -12.93
C THR A 163 12.39 1.29 -12.78
N ASP A 164 11.94 1.41 -11.55
CA ASP A 164 10.65 2.02 -11.22
C ASP A 164 10.61 3.51 -11.61
N SER A 165 11.70 4.24 -11.37
CA SER A 165 11.83 5.63 -11.83
C SER A 165 11.80 5.74 -13.36
N GLY A 166 12.37 4.74 -14.09
CA GLY A 166 12.32 4.68 -15.53
C GLY A 166 10.90 4.49 -16.07
N GLN A 167 10.05 3.78 -15.35
CA GLN A 167 8.63 3.66 -15.70
C GLN A 167 7.93 5.02 -15.63
N ALA A 168 8.14 5.76 -14.54
CA ALA A 168 7.54 7.09 -14.36
C ALA A 168 8.10 8.11 -15.36
N ALA A 169 9.38 8.03 -15.70
CA ALA A 169 10.03 8.91 -16.67
C ALA A 169 9.45 8.81 -18.10
N TYR A 170 8.73 7.75 -18.43
CA TYR A 170 8.04 7.59 -19.71
C TYR A 170 6.72 8.38 -19.81
N ILE A 171 6.17 8.86 -18.71
CA ILE A 171 4.87 9.56 -18.68
C ILE A 171 4.83 10.78 -19.62
N PRO A 172 5.84 11.68 -19.66
CA PRO A 172 5.83 12.81 -20.58
C PRO A 172 5.76 12.38 -22.05
N GLU A 173 6.45 11.31 -22.44
CA GLU A 173 6.43 10.78 -23.80
C GLU A 173 5.07 10.15 -24.13
N TRP A 174 4.48 9.41 -23.19
CA TRP A 174 3.12 8.88 -23.35
C TRP A 174 2.09 9.99 -23.56
N ILE A 175 2.16 11.07 -22.76
CA ILE A 175 1.27 12.23 -22.89
C ILE A 175 1.41 12.90 -24.26
N LYS A 176 2.64 13.09 -24.76
CA LYS A 176 2.88 13.62 -26.11
C LYS A 176 2.29 12.70 -27.19
N GLY A 177 2.44 11.39 -27.01
CA GLY A 177 1.93 10.37 -27.94
C GLY A 177 0.42 10.34 -28.07
N LEU A 178 -0.34 10.87 -27.12
CA LEU A 178 -1.80 10.96 -27.18
C LEU A 178 -2.27 11.95 -28.28
N GLY A 179 -1.45 12.93 -28.65
CA GLY A 179 -1.81 13.94 -29.64
C GLY A 179 -2.93 14.91 -29.23
N CYS A 180 -3.44 14.80 -28.03
CA CYS A 180 -4.44 15.67 -27.42
C CYS A 180 -4.10 15.90 -25.94
N ARG A 181 -4.73 16.92 -25.35
CA ARG A 181 -4.59 17.18 -23.91
C ARG A 181 -5.31 16.08 -23.12
N PRO A 182 -4.64 15.40 -22.18
CA PRO A 182 -5.28 14.36 -21.38
C PRO A 182 -6.48 14.88 -20.60
N ASP A 183 -7.56 14.14 -20.65
CA ASP A 183 -8.83 14.41 -19.99
C ASP A 183 -9.28 13.23 -19.11
N ARG A 184 -10.54 13.21 -18.73
CA ARG A 184 -11.15 12.12 -17.93
C ARG A 184 -11.13 10.74 -18.58
N ASN A 185 -10.92 10.67 -19.90
CA ASN A 185 -10.83 9.40 -20.64
C ASN A 185 -9.41 8.81 -20.62
N CYS A 186 -8.46 9.52 -20.01
CA CYS A 186 -7.07 9.12 -19.86
C CYS A 186 -6.79 8.70 -18.43
N ALA A 187 -6.23 7.50 -18.24
CA ALA A 187 -5.88 6.99 -16.92
C ALA A 187 -4.43 6.51 -16.87
N ILE A 188 -3.72 6.92 -15.81
CA ILE A 188 -2.48 6.29 -15.36
C ILE A 188 -2.86 5.36 -14.21
N VAL A 189 -2.68 4.06 -14.44
CA VAL A 189 -3.08 3.02 -13.48
C VAL A 189 -1.84 2.41 -12.86
N LEU A 190 -1.82 2.32 -11.55
CA LEU A 190 -0.70 1.79 -10.77
C LEU A 190 -1.04 0.39 -10.24
N ALA A 191 -0.25 -0.61 -10.60
CA ALA A 191 -0.32 -1.92 -9.95
C ALA A 191 0.48 -1.94 -8.63
N ASP A 192 1.45 -1.02 -8.47
CA ASP A 192 2.16 -0.78 -7.23
C ASP A 192 1.99 0.69 -6.79
N ASN A 193 1.37 0.89 -5.64
CA ASN A 193 1.08 2.21 -5.07
C ASN A 193 2.36 2.99 -4.68
N ALA A 194 3.49 2.32 -4.51
CA ALA A 194 4.76 2.95 -4.18
C ALA A 194 5.24 3.91 -5.27
N LEU A 195 4.81 3.72 -6.53
CA LEU A 195 5.16 4.59 -7.64
C LEU A 195 4.42 5.94 -7.67
N LEU A 196 3.38 6.12 -6.86
CA LEU A 196 2.52 7.30 -6.92
C LEU A 196 3.30 8.61 -6.86
N GLN A 197 4.28 8.71 -5.97
CA GLN A 197 5.09 9.93 -5.83
C GLN A 197 5.89 10.21 -7.11
N SER A 198 6.58 9.20 -7.67
CA SER A 198 7.35 9.33 -8.90
C SER A 198 6.47 9.71 -10.08
N VAL A 199 5.26 9.14 -10.16
CA VAL A 199 4.27 9.46 -11.20
C VAL A 199 3.84 10.92 -11.13
N LEU A 200 3.47 11.42 -9.94
CA LEU A 200 3.03 12.79 -9.76
C LEU A 200 4.13 13.82 -10.13
N HIS A 201 5.38 13.51 -9.79
CA HIS A 201 6.53 14.36 -10.18
C HIS A 201 6.87 14.29 -11.68
N SER A 202 6.52 13.20 -12.36
CA SER A 202 6.84 13.00 -13.77
C SER A 202 5.79 13.60 -14.72
N ILE A 203 4.62 13.98 -14.23
CA ILE A 203 3.60 14.64 -15.06
C ILE A 203 4.03 16.08 -15.32
N PRO A 204 4.23 16.50 -16.59
CA PRO A 204 4.68 17.84 -16.90
C PRO A 204 3.65 18.91 -16.47
N PRO A 205 4.08 20.00 -15.82
CA PRO A 205 3.18 21.10 -15.47
C PRO A 205 2.42 21.64 -16.69
N GLY A 206 1.11 21.82 -16.55
CA GLY A 206 0.27 22.35 -17.63
C GLY A 206 -0.07 21.37 -18.76
N SER A 207 0.39 20.11 -18.71
CA SER A 207 0.07 19.09 -19.71
C SER A 207 -1.39 18.64 -19.67
N THR A 208 -2.04 18.74 -18.53
CA THR A 208 -3.46 18.45 -18.31
C THR A 208 -4.15 19.62 -17.60
N GLU A 209 -5.47 19.70 -17.65
CA GLU A 209 -6.26 20.72 -16.97
C GLU A 209 -6.27 20.50 -15.46
N ALA A 210 -6.47 19.25 -15.07
CA ALA A 210 -6.45 18.80 -13.70
C ALA A 210 -5.96 17.36 -13.62
N ILE A 211 -5.49 16.96 -12.44
CA ILE A 211 -5.12 15.58 -12.11
C ILE A 211 -6.01 15.16 -10.95
N ASN A 212 -6.76 14.08 -11.14
CA ASN A 212 -7.52 13.45 -10.07
C ASN A 212 -6.78 12.21 -9.58
N VAL A 213 -6.41 12.20 -8.31
CA VAL A 213 -5.76 11.06 -7.64
C VAL A 213 -6.76 10.40 -6.71
N THR A 214 -7.16 9.18 -7.02
CA THR A 214 -8.14 8.43 -6.21
C THR A 214 -7.51 7.51 -5.18
N MET A 215 -6.20 7.26 -5.31
CA MET A 215 -5.44 6.44 -4.36
C MET A 215 -5.15 7.22 -3.10
N GLY A 216 -5.17 6.53 -1.96
CA GLY A 216 -4.60 7.10 -0.75
C GLY A 216 -3.07 7.10 -0.82
N TYR A 217 -2.44 8.21 -0.47
CA TYR A 217 -0.99 8.28 -0.32
C TYR A 217 -0.58 7.51 0.94
N PRO A 218 0.31 6.51 0.86
CA PRO A 218 0.72 5.74 2.03
C PRO A 218 1.32 6.66 3.10
N LEU A 219 0.79 6.62 4.32
CA LEU A 219 1.31 7.43 5.42
C LEU A 219 2.80 7.15 5.67
N THR A 220 3.24 5.91 5.43
CA THR A 220 4.64 5.48 5.56
C THR A 220 5.63 6.23 4.66
N ALA A 221 5.15 6.81 3.56
CA ALA A 221 5.98 7.60 2.65
C ALA A 221 6.04 9.08 3.04
N THR A 222 5.37 9.50 4.13
CA THR A 222 5.33 10.90 4.55
C THR A 222 6.46 11.24 5.54
N PRO A 223 6.99 12.49 5.51
CA PRO A 223 7.96 12.94 6.50
C PRO A 223 7.44 12.87 7.95
N VAL A 224 6.14 13.09 8.15
CA VAL A 224 5.48 13.01 9.46
C VAL A 224 5.60 11.60 10.06
N PHE A 225 5.33 10.57 9.27
CA PHE A 225 5.49 9.18 9.71
C PHE A 225 6.93 8.88 10.11
N ASN A 226 7.88 9.23 9.24
CA ASN A 226 9.29 8.98 9.49
C ASN A 226 9.79 9.67 10.76
N LEU A 227 9.41 10.92 10.99
CA LEU A 227 9.72 11.63 12.22
C LEU A 227 9.08 10.96 13.44
N THR A 228 7.78 10.65 13.37
CA THR A 228 7.04 10.00 14.46
C THR A 228 7.66 8.66 14.85
N MET A 229 8.01 7.84 13.87
CA MET A 229 8.66 6.54 14.13
C MET A 229 10.06 6.71 14.71
N SER A 230 10.84 7.68 14.21
CA SER A 230 12.18 7.99 14.75
C SER A 230 12.11 8.47 16.21
N LEU A 231 11.11 9.27 16.56
CA LEU A 231 10.85 9.73 17.92
C LEU A 231 10.48 8.56 18.85
N ILE A 232 9.61 7.66 18.40
CA ILE A 232 9.21 6.46 19.15
C ILE A 232 10.42 5.54 19.37
N ASP A 233 11.20 5.27 18.33
CA ASP A 233 12.38 4.40 18.41
C ASP A 233 13.45 4.97 19.36
N MET A 234 13.66 6.28 19.34
CA MET A 234 14.56 6.98 20.23
C MET A 234 14.12 6.83 21.70
N GLN A 235 12.84 7.10 21.98
CA GLN A 235 12.28 6.99 23.33
C GLN A 235 12.32 5.55 23.85
N MET A 236 11.95 4.58 23.02
CA MET A 236 11.99 3.16 23.39
C MET A 236 13.40 2.68 23.74
N SER A 237 14.40 3.14 22.97
CA SER A 237 15.80 2.86 23.26
C SER A 237 16.26 3.52 24.57
N ALA A 238 15.89 4.77 24.80
CA ALA A 238 16.24 5.52 25.99
C ALA A 238 15.59 4.94 27.26
N MET A 239 14.32 4.57 27.22
CA MET A 239 13.61 3.92 28.33
C MET A 239 14.28 2.60 28.75
N LYS A 240 14.75 1.79 27.79
CA LYS A 240 15.44 0.52 28.07
C LYS A 240 16.85 0.69 28.61
N ASN A 241 17.50 1.83 28.35
CA ASN A 241 18.90 2.07 28.64
C ASN A 241 19.13 3.26 29.59
N SER A 242 18.23 3.48 30.56
CA SER A 242 18.34 4.51 31.58
C SER A 242 18.58 5.92 31.02
N GLY A 243 17.78 6.31 30.01
CA GLY A 243 17.84 7.62 29.38
C GLY A 243 18.91 7.76 28.29
N ARG A 244 19.63 6.68 27.93
CA ARG A 244 20.66 6.68 26.89
C ARG A 244 20.19 6.02 25.62
N THR A 245 20.53 6.61 24.49
CA THR A 245 20.24 6.03 23.17
C THR A 245 21.43 6.17 22.23
N LYS A 246 21.43 5.41 21.12
CA LYS A 246 22.49 5.47 20.11
C LYS A 246 22.44 6.81 19.38
N LEU A 247 23.61 7.37 19.06
CA LEU A 247 23.73 8.60 18.29
C LEU A 247 22.96 8.53 16.96
N GLU A 248 22.97 7.37 16.29
CA GLU A 248 22.25 7.16 15.04
C GLU A 248 20.74 7.46 15.16
N GLN A 249 20.10 7.06 16.26
CA GLN A 249 18.67 7.31 16.50
C GLN A 249 18.40 8.80 16.75
N ILE A 250 19.31 9.47 17.44
CA ILE A 250 19.25 10.92 17.66
C ILE A 250 19.42 11.67 16.33
N CYS A 251 20.42 11.27 15.53
CA CYS A 251 20.64 11.87 14.22
C CYS A 251 19.43 11.73 13.29
N ARG A 252 18.75 10.58 13.29
CA ARG A 252 17.51 10.40 12.49
C ARG A 252 16.43 11.40 12.88
N VAL A 253 16.32 11.75 14.14
CA VAL A 253 15.36 12.78 14.60
C VAL A 253 15.84 14.17 14.18
N LEU A 254 17.12 14.50 14.40
CA LEU A 254 17.69 15.81 14.06
C LEU A 254 17.77 16.08 12.55
N ASP A 255 17.92 15.03 11.72
CA ASP A 255 17.96 15.12 10.25
C ASP A 255 16.55 15.24 9.63
N SER A 256 15.49 15.32 10.44
CA SER A 256 14.14 15.48 9.94
C SER A 256 13.93 16.89 9.38
N PRO A 257 13.57 17.03 8.09
CA PRO A 257 13.30 18.34 7.49
C PRO A 257 12.16 19.11 8.20
N MET A 258 11.22 18.38 8.79
CA MET A 258 10.11 18.98 9.54
C MET A 258 10.58 19.60 10.86
N LEU A 259 11.53 18.95 11.53
CA LEU A 259 12.08 19.48 12.76
C LEU A 259 13.03 20.65 12.48
N GLU A 260 13.85 20.56 11.43
CA GLU A 260 14.74 21.63 10.99
C GLU A 260 13.98 22.91 10.60
N ALA A 261 12.82 22.76 9.95
CA ALA A 261 11.97 23.90 9.58
C ALA A 261 11.47 24.70 10.80
N VAL A 262 11.28 24.06 11.96
CA VAL A 262 10.83 24.72 13.21
C VAL A 262 12.02 25.14 14.08
N VAL A 263 13.07 24.32 14.07
CA VAL A 263 14.28 24.51 14.91
C VAL A 263 15.51 24.53 14.01
N PRO A 264 15.89 25.69 13.44
CA PRO A 264 17.02 25.79 12.51
C PRO A 264 18.40 25.45 13.12
N GLU A 265 18.49 25.27 14.43
CA GLU A 265 19.74 24.88 15.10
C GLU A 265 20.02 23.36 15.07
N THR A 266 19.09 22.53 14.60
CA THR A 266 19.24 21.06 14.57
C THR A 266 20.51 20.58 13.84
N PRO A 267 20.94 21.15 12.67
CA PRO A 267 22.16 20.73 12.02
C PRO A 267 23.42 21.05 12.86
N ALA A 268 23.42 22.19 13.58
CA ALA A 268 24.54 22.58 14.43
C ALA A 268 24.68 21.63 15.64
N VAL A 269 23.57 21.29 16.29
CA VAL A 269 23.53 20.32 17.39
C VAL A 269 24.03 18.95 16.91
N ARG A 270 23.54 18.49 15.74
CA ARG A 270 24.00 17.24 15.14
C ARG A 270 25.50 17.24 14.86
N ALA A 271 26.00 18.31 14.21
CA ALA A 271 27.43 18.42 13.86
C ALA A 271 28.30 18.33 15.13
N ARG A 272 27.90 18.98 16.23
CA ARG A 272 28.59 18.92 17.50
C ARG A 272 28.62 17.51 18.07
N LEU A 273 27.49 16.79 18.10
CA LEU A 273 27.43 15.41 18.60
C LEU A 273 28.31 14.45 17.80
N VAL A 274 28.37 14.62 16.46
CA VAL A 274 29.23 13.83 15.59
C VAL A 274 30.71 14.16 15.81
N GLN A 275 31.05 15.44 16.00
CA GLN A 275 32.40 15.90 16.23
C GLN A 275 32.96 15.38 17.58
N ASP A 276 32.11 15.31 18.60
CA ASP A 276 32.46 14.81 19.93
C ASP A 276 32.57 13.27 19.97
N ASN A 277 32.40 12.57 18.87
CA ASN A 277 32.45 11.09 18.73
C ASN A 277 31.59 10.34 19.76
N VAL A 278 30.41 10.84 20.06
CA VAL A 278 29.50 10.24 21.03
C VAL A 278 28.77 9.06 20.38
N PHE A 279 28.98 7.83 20.88
CA PHE A 279 28.24 6.65 20.39
C PHE A 279 26.88 6.46 21.06
N TYR A 280 26.83 6.78 22.38
CA TYR A 280 25.62 6.77 23.20
C TYR A 280 25.50 8.10 23.92
N ALA A 281 24.40 8.78 23.77
CA ALA A 281 24.12 10.03 24.47
C ALA A 281 22.92 9.88 25.41
N ASN A 282 22.97 10.63 26.51
CA ASN A 282 21.81 10.81 27.37
C ASN A 282 20.92 11.91 26.77
N LEU A 283 19.59 11.68 26.72
CA LEU A 283 18.64 12.66 26.19
C LEU A 283 18.70 14.00 26.94
N ASP A 284 18.86 13.99 28.27
CA ASP A 284 18.97 15.21 29.07
C ASP A 284 20.20 16.05 28.69
N MET A 285 21.33 15.39 28.37
CA MET A 285 22.53 16.08 27.92
C MET A 285 22.29 16.80 26.58
N ILE A 286 21.56 16.17 25.65
CA ILE A 286 21.27 16.77 24.37
C ILE A 286 20.29 17.94 24.52
N ALA A 287 19.30 17.80 25.39
CA ALA A 287 18.37 18.86 25.70
C ALA A 287 19.09 20.12 26.21
N GLN A 288 20.19 19.96 26.97
CA GLN A 288 21.01 21.08 27.46
C GLN A 288 21.88 21.74 26.37
N LEU A 289 22.15 21.08 25.26
CA LEU A 289 22.90 21.65 24.12
C LEU A 289 22.10 22.64 23.30
N SER A 290 20.78 22.63 23.44
CA SER A 290 19.86 23.47 22.67
C SER A 290 19.36 24.65 23.51
N GLN A 291 19.13 25.78 22.83
CA GLN A 291 18.44 26.93 23.42
C GLN A 291 16.92 26.87 23.15
N SER A 292 16.49 26.08 22.15
CA SER A 292 15.09 25.93 21.80
C SER A 292 14.32 25.09 22.80
N GLU A 293 13.23 25.61 23.34
CA GLU A 293 12.33 24.87 24.24
C GLU A 293 11.70 23.67 23.55
N LEU A 294 11.44 23.79 22.24
CA LEU A 294 10.91 22.67 21.46
C LEU A 294 11.92 21.52 21.39
N LEU A 295 13.20 21.82 21.12
CA LEU A 295 14.23 20.77 21.06
C LEU A 295 14.49 20.14 22.43
N LYS A 296 14.40 20.89 23.50
CA LYS A 296 14.43 20.35 24.87
C LYS A 296 13.27 19.40 25.12
N ASN A 297 12.08 19.74 24.64
CA ASN A 297 10.92 18.86 24.74
C ASN A 297 11.07 17.59 23.87
N VAL A 298 11.65 17.68 22.67
CA VAL A 298 11.95 16.52 21.81
C VAL A 298 12.80 15.47 22.54
N PHE A 299 13.78 15.90 23.33
CA PHE A 299 14.67 15.01 24.07
C PHE A 299 14.27 14.77 25.54
N ARG A 300 13.07 15.19 25.95
CA ARG A 300 12.51 14.84 27.27
C ARG A 300 12.26 13.32 27.35
N LEU A 301 12.78 12.66 28.37
CA LEU A 301 12.56 11.24 28.61
C LEU A 301 11.13 10.99 29.11
N CYS A 302 10.44 10.04 28.49
CA CYS A 302 9.15 9.55 28.95
C CYS A 302 9.33 8.28 29.80
N ASN A 303 8.51 8.07 30.83
CA ASN A 303 8.65 6.94 31.75
C ASN A 303 7.61 5.84 31.55
N ASN A 304 6.48 6.17 30.95
CA ASN A 304 5.37 5.23 30.75
C ASN A 304 4.60 5.51 29.45
N SER A 305 3.67 4.62 29.13
CA SER A 305 2.85 4.68 27.91
C SER A 305 2.05 5.98 27.79
N MET A 306 1.52 6.47 28.91
CA MET A 306 0.68 7.67 28.92
C MET A 306 1.51 8.92 28.64
N GLU A 307 2.65 9.06 29.34
CA GLU A 307 3.58 10.17 29.10
C GLU A 307 4.10 10.18 27.66
N LEU A 308 4.33 8.99 27.07
CA LEU A 308 4.76 8.88 25.68
C LEU A 308 3.68 9.40 24.71
N MET A 309 2.40 9.08 24.95
CA MET A 309 1.31 9.58 24.12
C MET A 309 1.10 11.09 24.28
N ASP A 310 1.12 11.60 25.52
CA ASP A 310 1.01 13.03 25.80
C ASP A 310 2.15 13.83 25.15
N TRP A 311 3.37 13.35 25.30
CA TRP A 311 4.54 13.93 24.69
C TRP A 311 4.48 13.95 23.16
N LEU A 312 4.03 12.85 22.52
CA LEU A 312 3.84 12.81 21.07
C LEU A 312 2.80 13.83 20.60
N LEU A 313 1.67 13.96 21.32
CA LEU A 313 0.62 14.93 20.98
C LEU A 313 1.12 16.38 21.12
N GLU A 314 1.89 16.68 22.16
CA GLU A 314 2.52 18.00 22.37
C GLU A 314 3.46 18.34 21.20
N LEU A 315 4.33 17.40 20.78
CA LEU A 315 5.27 17.60 19.69
C LEU A 315 4.56 17.76 18.33
N LEU A 316 3.59 16.91 18.04
CA LEU A 316 2.82 17.01 16.78
C LEU A 316 2.08 18.34 16.69
N SER A 317 1.53 18.83 17.81
CA SER A 317 0.90 20.14 17.86
C SER A 317 1.91 21.29 17.65
N ALA A 318 3.11 21.18 18.22
CA ALA A 318 4.16 22.18 18.06
C ALA A 318 4.75 22.21 16.63
N LEU A 319 4.65 21.13 15.87
CA LEU A 319 5.09 21.05 14.47
C LEU A 319 4.07 21.63 13.48
N THR A 320 2.81 21.87 13.90
CA THR A 320 1.74 22.39 13.04
C THR A 320 2.11 23.70 12.32
N PRO A 321 2.68 24.73 12.99
CA PRO A 321 3.04 25.99 12.32
C PRO A 321 4.05 25.82 11.18
N ALA A 322 5.02 24.91 11.32
CA ALA A 322 6.01 24.66 10.28
C ALA A 322 5.41 24.17 8.96
N ILE A 323 4.28 23.49 9.03
CA ILE A 323 3.59 22.96 7.85
C ILE A 323 2.60 24.00 7.31
N THR A 324 1.99 24.81 8.18
CA THR A 324 0.99 25.80 7.77
C THR A 324 1.61 27.07 7.21
N ASP A 325 2.73 27.52 7.79
CA ASP A 325 3.32 28.84 7.51
C ASP A 325 4.43 28.78 6.45
N ASN A 326 4.78 27.60 5.96
CA ASN A 326 5.79 27.47 4.90
C ASN A 326 5.28 28.09 3.59
N PRO A 327 5.98 29.09 3.02
CA PRO A 327 5.58 29.79 1.80
C PRO A 327 5.63 28.92 0.54
N ASP A 328 6.25 27.74 0.59
CA ASP A 328 6.25 26.80 -0.52
C ASP A 328 4.83 26.30 -0.79
N ASP A 329 4.25 26.82 -1.86
CA ASP A 329 2.94 26.43 -2.40
C ASP A 329 3.05 25.09 -3.12
N SER A 330 3.69 24.13 -2.48
CA SER A 330 3.89 22.81 -3.04
C SER A 330 2.61 21.99 -2.89
N MET A 331 2.32 21.20 -3.91
CA MET A 331 1.23 20.19 -3.94
C MET A 331 1.24 19.27 -2.69
N PHE A 332 2.37 19.18 -1.99
CA PHE A 332 2.56 18.32 -0.81
C PHE A 332 2.20 18.99 0.52
N LYS A 333 1.94 20.28 0.55
CA LYS A 333 1.56 20.99 1.78
C LYS A 333 0.25 20.44 2.38
N PRO A 334 -0.86 20.31 1.61
CA PRO A 334 -2.09 19.69 2.11
C PRO A 334 -1.88 18.23 2.55
N LEU A 335 -1.02 17.49 1.85
CA LEU A 335 -0.68 16.11 2.18
C LEU A 335 0.00 16.01 3.55
N ASN A 336 0.98 16.89 3.83
CA ASN A 336 1.67 16.93 5.11
C ASN A 336 0.74 17.35 6.26
N GLN A 337 -0.16 18.29 6.02
CA GLN A 337 -1.17 18.71 7.00
C GLN A 337 -2.11 17.57 7.36
N GLU A 338 -2.66 16.90 6.36
CA GLU A 338 -3.55 15.75 6.58
C GLU A 338 -2.81 14.56 7.21
N SER A 339 -1.54 14.35 6.84
CA SER A 339 -0.68 13.32 7.47
C SER A 339 -0.51 13.58 8.96
N LEU A 340 -0.21 14.83 9.33
CA LEU A 340 -0.06 15.23 10.73
C LEU A 340 -1.37 15.03 11.51
N TYR A 341 -2.48 15.46 10.94
CA TYR A 341 -3.81 15.29 11.53
C TYR A 341 -4.15 13.80 11.77
N ARG A 342 -3.84 12.92 10.82
CA ARG A 342 -4.09 11.49 10.97
C ARG A 342 -3.23 10.83 12.04
N VAL A 343 -1.95 11.16 12.10
CA VAL A 343 -1.08 10.68 13.18
C VAL A 343 -1.58 11.18 14.53
N TYR A 344 -1.87 12.47 14.63
CA TYR A 344 -2.41 13.09 15.85
C TYR A 344 -3.71 12.41 16.31
N THR A 345 -4.65 12.22 15.39
CA THR A 345 -5.94 11.57 15.70
C THR A 345 -5.76 10.12 16.15
N CYS A 346 -4.83 9.37 15.52
CA CYS A 346 -4.53 8.00 15.91
C CYS A 346 -3.98 7.93 17.34
N VAL A 347 -2.99 8.76 17.68
CA VAL A 347 -2.40 8.82 19.02
C VAL A 347 -3.44 9.27 20.05
N SER A 348 -4.23 10.31 19.75
CA SER A 348 -5.28 10.83 20.61
C SER A 348 -6.35 9.77 20.92
N ARG A 349 -6.74 8.98 19.91
CA ARG A 349 -7.70 7.89 20.09
C ARG A 349 -7.17 6.78 21.01
N LEU A 350 -5.91 6.37 20.83
CA LEU A 350 -5.27 5.40 21.71
C LEU A 350 -5.16 5.92 23.15
N ARG A 351 -4.81 7.20 23.30
CA ARG A 351 -4.75 7.88 24.59
C ARG A 351 -6.13 7.84 25.31
N SER A 352 -7.19 8.17 24.61
CA SER A 352 -8.55 8.14 25.20
C SER A 352 -8.93 6.74 25.69
N LEU A 353 -8.65 5.70 24.89
CA LEU A 353 -8.93 4.31 25.27
C LEU A 353 -8.12 3.86 26.51
N THR A 354 -6.94 4.42 26.72
CA THR A 354 -6.11 4.13 27.90
C THR A 354 -6.61 4.89 29.13
N ILE A 355 -7.06 6.14 28.98
CA ILE A 355 -7.63 6.95 30.09
C ILE A 355 -8.94 6.33 30.60
N ASP A 356 -9.79 5.89 29.69
CA ASP A 356 -11.09 5.29 30.04
C ASP A 356 -10.97 3.93 30.74
N GLY A 357 -9.74 3.47 30.98
CA GLY A 357 -9.47 2.16 31.60
C GLY A 357 -9.86 0.96 30.75
N SER A 358 -10.27 1.20 29.49
CA SER A 358 -10.64 0.14 28.54
C SER A 358 -9.44 -0.66 28.06
N MET A 359 -8.23 -0.13 28.26
CA MET A 359 -7.02 -0.73 27.72
C MET A 359 -5.80 -0.40 28.59
N GLU A 360 -5.29 -1.39 29.33
CA GLU A 360 -4.00 -1.30 30.01
C GLU A 360 -2.91 -1.89 29.10
N ILE A 361 -2.03 -1.07 28.57
CA ILE A 361 -0.98 -1.51 27.64
C ILE A 361 0.39 -1.06 28.13
N GLY A 362 1.33 -2.02 28.15
CA GLY A 362 2.74 -1.74 28.33
C GLY A 362 3.32 -0.97 27.14
N THR A 363 4.35 -0.16 27.37
CA THR A 363 4.94 0.74 26.36
C THR A 363 5.40 0.02 25.09
N ASP A 364 6.03 -1.17 25.22
CA ASP A 364 6.44 -1.99 24.06
C ASP A 364 5.25 -2.41 23.18
N THR A 365 4.13 -2.77 23.80
CA THR A 365 2.92 -3.18 23.07
C THR A 365 2.23 -2.00 22.42
N LEU A 366 2.19 -0.85 23.12
CA LEU A 366 1.68 0.42 22.58
C LEU A 366 2.45 0.83 21.32
N CYS A 367 3.78 0.84 21.38
CA CYS A 367 4.62 1.23 20.25
C CYS A 367 4.44 0.31 19.04
N ARG A 368 4.34 -1.01 19.27
CA ARG A 368 4.04 -1.97 18.20
C ARG A 368 2.64 -1.76 17.61
N LEU A 369 1.65 -1.51 18.45
CA LEU A 369 0.28 -1.24 18.00
C LEU A 369 0.23 0.05 17.19
N LEU A 370 0.83 1.13 17.71
CA LEU A 370 0.88 2.42 17.03
C LEU A 370 1.58 2.31 15.67
N SER A 371 2.76 1.67 15.62
CA SER A 371 3.49 1.42 14.38
C SER A 371 2.63 0.66 13.38
N ARG A 372 1.94 -0.40 13.80
CA ARG A 372 1.09 -1.20 12.91
C ARG A 372 -0.13 -0.42 12.41
N LEU A 373 -0.75 0.39 13.26
CA LEU A 373 -1.89 1.23 12.87
C LEU A 373 -1.45 2.29 11.86
N LEU A 374 -0.36 3.00 12.13
CA LEU A 374 0.17 4.03 11.23
C LEU A 374 0.64 3.46 9.89
N GLN A 375 1.26 2.27 9.87
CA GLN A 375 1.66 1.58 8.63
C GLN A 375 0.47 1.20 7.74
N GLY A 376 -0.68 0.93 8.33
CA GLY A 376 -1.91 0.61 7.60
C GLY A 376 -2.70 1.83 7.12
N MET A 377 -2.29 3.04 7.50
CA MET A 377 -3.00 4.27 7.15
C MET A 377 -2.56 4.83 5.80
N SER A 378 -3.50 5.46 5.11
CA SER A 378 -3.26 6.26 3.92
C SER A 378 -3.91 7.64 4.06
N VAL A 379 -3.32 8.62 3.40
CA VAL A 379 -3.83 9.99 3.33
C VAL A 379 -4.61 10.12 2.02
N PRO A 380 -5.92 10.43 2.05
CA PRO A 380 -6.70 10.61 0.84
C PRO A 380 -6.30 11.92 0.16
N PHE A 381 -6.26 11.90 -1.16
CA PHE A 381 -6.24 13.13 -1.94
C PHE A 381 -7.66 13.66 -2.06
N HIS A 382 -7.81 14.96 -1.88
CA HIS A 382 -9.07 15.66 -2.11
C HIS A 382 -9.07 16.14 -3.57
N GLY A 383 -9.48 15.24 -4.48
CA GLY A 383 -9.66 15.55 -5.90
C GLY A 383 -11.16 15.55 -6.25
N GLU A 384 -11.53 16.33 -7.26
CA GLU A 384 -12.86 16.22 -7.84
C GLU A 384 -12.91 15.00 -8.77
N PRO A 385 -13.68 13.95 -8.43
CA PRO A 385 -13.81 12.80 -9.30
C PRO A 385 -14.36 13.24 -10.67
N VAL A 386 -13.84 12.65 -11.77
CA VAL A 386 -14.29 12.91 -13.15
C VAL A 386 -13.71 14.17 -13.82
N VAL A 387 -12.89 14.96 -13.14
CA VAL A 387 -12.23 16.13 -13.76
C VAL A 387 -10.76 15.80 -14.07
N GLY A 388 -10.32 16.08 -15.29
CA GLY A 388 -8.94 15.90 -15.72
C GLY A 388 -8.46 14.46 -15.86
N MET A 389 -7.16 14.27 -15.98
CA MET A 389 -6.52 12.95 -16.11
C MET A 389 -6.59 12.19 -14.80
N GLN A 390 -6.91 10.90 -14.88
CA GLN A 390 -7.08 10.05 -13.70
C GLN A 390 -5.78 9.33 -13.35
N VAL A 391 -5.37 9.38 -12.07
CA VAL A 391 -4.26 8.59 -11.51
C VAL A 391 -4.82 7.70 -10.41
N MET A 392 -4.79 6.38 -10.60
CA MET A 392 -5.49 5.46 -9.71
C MET A 392 -4.83 4.08 -9.65
N GLY A 393 -5.13 3.34 -8.59
CA GLY A 393 -4.76 1.92 -8.51
C GLY A 393 -5.69 1.03 -9.33
N LEU A 394 -5.29 -0.22 -9.55
CA LEU A 394 -6.07 -1.16 -10.35
C LEU A 394 -7.45 -1.47 -9.74
N ILE A 395 -7.57 -1.44 -8.40
CA ILE A 395 -8.84 -1.73 -7.73
C ILE A 395 -9.83 -0.58 -7.92
N GLU A 396 -9.32 0.64 -7.92
CA GLU A 396 -10.09 1.87 -8.07
C GLU A 396 -10.63 2.05 -9.50
N THR A 397 -10.04 1.38 -10.51
CA THR A 397 -10.54 1.38 -11.90
C THR A 397 -11.82 0.57 -12.09
N ARG A 398 -12.29 -0.13 -11.07
CA ARG A 398 -13.47 -1.00 -11.16
C ARG A 398 -14.72 -0.21 -11.56
N ASN A 399 -15.42 -0.70 -12.56
CA ASN A 399 -16.60 -0.06 -13.17
C ASN A 399 -16.33 1.31 -13.84
N LEU A 400 -15.07 1.61 -14.17
CA LEU A 400 -14.70 2.78 -14.95
C LEU A 400 -14.12 2.35 -16.30
N ASP A 401 -14.44 3.13 -17.32
CA ASP A 401 -13.95 2.92 -18.69
C ASP A 401 -13.06 4.08 -19.10
N PHE A 402 -11.94 3.76 -19.75
CA PHE A 402 -10.98 4.73 -20.26
C PHE A 402 -10.63 4.41 -21.72
N GLU A 403 -10.41 5.43 -22.51
CA GLU A 403 -9.97 5.27 -23.90
C GLU A 403 -8.45 5.06 -23.98
N ASN A 404 -7.69 5.79 -23.14
CA ASN A 404 -6.25 5.77 -23.13
C ASN A 404 -5.76 5.37 -21.73
N ILE A 405 -5.00 4.28 -21.67
CA ILE A 405 -4.52 3.70 -20.42
C ILE A 405 -3.00 3.58 -20.46
N LEU A 406 -2.36 4.07 -19.40
CA LEU A 406 -0.98 3.77 -19.06
C LEU A 406 -0.95 2.96 -17.76
N LEU A 407 -0.64 1.66 -17.85
CA LEU A 407 -0.52 0.78 -16.69
C LEU A 407 0.95 0.61 -16.32
N LEU A 408 1.31 0.98 -15.08
CA LEU A 408 2.65 0.88 -14.52
C LEU A 408 2.77 -0.29 -13.56
N SER A 409 3.98 -0.79 -13.39
CA SER A 409 4.31 -1.97 -12.56
C SER A 409 3.55 -3.24 -12.96
N ALA A 410 3.40 -3.47 -14.27
CA ALA A 410 2.79 -4.70 -14.79
C ALA A 410 3.73 -5.92 -14.63
N THR A 411 4.27 -6.12 -13.43
CA THR A 411 5.28 -7.10 -13.04
C THR A 411 4.65 -8.19 -12.17
N GLU A 412 5.10 -9.42 -12.31
CA GLU A 412 4.61 -10.53 -11.47
C GLU A 412 4.90 -10.25 -9.99
N GLY A 413 3.88 -10.35 -9.15
CA GLY A 413 3.94 -10.01 -7.74
C GLY A 413 3.34 -8.64 -7.40
N SER A 414 3.28 -7.70 -8.36
CA SER A 414 2.48 -6.48 -8.28
C SER A 414 1.16 -6.67 -9.05
N LEU A 415 1.21 -7.37 -10.17
CA LEU A 415 0.04 -7.72 -10.99
C LEU A 415 0.10 -9.20 -11.43
N PRO A 416 -0.64 -10.12 -10.81
CA PRO A 416 -1.43 -9.94 -9.59
C PRO A 416 -0.56 -9.70 -8.35
N GLY A 417 -1.11 -8.94 -7.40
CA GLY A 417 -0.44 -8.68 -6.12
C GLY A 417 -0.20 -9.95 -5.32
N ARG A 418 0.95 -10.04 -4.63
CA ARG A 418 1.24 -11.17 -3.75
C ARG A 418 0.28 -11.18 -2.56
N SER A 419 -0.35 -12.31 -2.34
CA SER A 419 -1.15 -12.51 -1.14
C SER A 419 -0.34 -13.23 -0.07
N ASN A 420 0.20 -12.49 0.87
CA ASN A 420 0.94 -13.03 2.04
C ASN A 420 0.00 -13.52 3.16
N GLN A 421 -1.17 -14.00 2.84
CA GLN A 421 -2.08 -14.45 3.88
C GLN A 421 -1.64 -15.80 4.47
N GLN A 422 -0.81 -15.74 5.48
CA GLN A 422 -0.70 -16.82 6.45
C GLN A 422 -2.02 -16.87 7.25
N SER A 423 -2.80 -17.90 7.02
CA SER A 423 -4.06 -18.11 7.73
C SER A 423 -3.96 -19.37 8.59
N PHE A 424 -4.52 -19.30 9.79
CA PHE A 424 -4.70 -20.50 10.63
C PHE A 424 -5.65 -21.52 10.01
N ILE A 425 -6.48 -21.12 9.02
CA ILE A 425 -7.43 -22.01 8.36
C ILE A 425 -6.75 -22.61 7.12
N PRO A 426 -6.47 -23.91 7.09
CA PRO A 426 -5.87 -24.60 5.96
C PRO A 426 -6.73 -24.51 4.69
N TYR A 427 -6.08 -24.69 3.53
CA TYR A 427 -6.74 -24.59 2.23
C TYR A 427 -7.94 -25.54 2.08
N ASN A 428 -7.79 -26.81 2.52
CA ASN A 428 -8.84 -27.81 2.40
C ASN A 428 -10.10 -27.45 3.20
N LEU A 429 -9.91 -26.87 4.40
CA LEU A 429 -11.03 -26.37 5.19
C LEU A 429 -11.68 -25.13 4.57
N ARG A 430 -10.88 -24.25 3.92
CA ARG A 430 -11.44 -23.12 3.19
C ARG A 430 -12.35 -23.57 2.06
N VAL A 431 -11.91 -24.57 1.29
CA VAL A 431 -12.73 -25.16 0.22
C VAL A 431 -13.99 -25.77 0.78
N ALA A 432 -13.86 -26.61 1.82
CA ALA A 432 -14.97 -27.32 2.44
C ALA A 432 -16.07 -26.39 2.99
N PHE A 433 -15.68 -25.26 3.60
CA PHE A 433 -16.63 -24.32 4.20
C PHE A 433 -16.93 -23.10 3.30
N GLY A 434 -16.56 -23.12 2.02
CA GLY A 434 -16.85 -22.03 1.08
C GLY A 434 -16.13 -20.72 1.39
N LEU A 435 -15.03 -20.76 2.15
CA LEU A 435 -14.22 -19.57 2.44
C LEU A 435 -13.40 -19.18 1.21
N THR A 436 -13.19 -17.89 1.03
CA THR A 436 -12.43 -17.36 -0.11
C THR A 436 -11.05 -17.98 -0.23
N THR A 437 -10.79 -18.66 -1.34
CA THR A 437 -9.51 -19.28 -1.68
C THR A 437 -8.59 -18.32 -2.45
N MET A 438 -7.31 -18.69 -2.58
CA MET A 438 -6.35 -17.93 -3.40
C MET A 438 -6.78 -17.86 -4.87
N LYS A 439 -7.31 -18.95 -5.43
CA LYS A 439 -7.84 -19.01 -6.79
C LYS A 439 -8.94 -17.96 -7.01
N GLN A 440 -9.86 -17.84 -6.07
CA GLN A 440 -10.95 -16.87 -6.12
C GLN A 440 -10.46 -15.43 -6.02
N LYS A 441 -9.44 -15.16 -5.18
CA LYS A 441 -8.81 -13.83 -5.10
C LYS A 441 -8.08 -13.46 -6.38
N SER A 442 -7.30 -14.39 -6.95
CA SER A 442 -6.64 -14.19 -8.22
C SER A 442 -7.64 -13.90 -9.35
N ALA A 443 -8.80 -14.58 -9.33
CA ALA A 443 -9.87 -14.35 -10.30
C ALA A 443 -10.42 -12.91 -10.26
N VAL A 444 -10.52 -12.29 -9.09
CA VAL A 444 -10.93 -10.88 -8.96
C VAL A 444 -9.87 -9.96 -9.58
N ALA A 445 -8.59 -10.19 -9.32
CA ALA A 445 -7.52 -9.39 -9.92
C ALA A 445 -7.47 -9.55 -11.44
N ALA A 446 -7.63 -10.78 -11.93
CA ALA A 446 -7.70 -11.07 -13.37
C ALA A 446 -8.91 -10.38 -14.02
N TYR A 447 -10.07 -10.40 -13.37
CA TYR A 447 -11.25 -9.69 -13.85
C TYR A 447 -10.99 -8.17 -13.94
N ASN A 448 -10.49 -7.55 -12.88
CA ASN A 448 -10.23 -6.11 -12.88
C ASN A 448 -9.26 -5.71 -14.00
N PHE A 449 -8.22 -6.52 -14.25
CA PHE A 449 -7.29 -6.28 -15.35
C PHE A 449 -7.96 -6.38 -16.73
N HIS A 450 -8.69 -7.46 -17.02
CA HIS A 450 -9.32 -7.63 -18.33
C HIS A 450 -10.49 -6.66 -18.53
N HIS A 451 -11.23 -6.34 -17.48
CA HIS A 451 -12.30 -5.35 -17.51
C HIS A 451 -11.76 -3.95 -17.84
N LEU A 452 -10.63 -3.54 -17.22
CA LEU A 452 -9.97 -2.29 -17.55
C LEU A 452 -9.63 -2.17 -19.05
N LEU A 453 -9.21 -3.28 -19.68
CA LEU A 453 -8.88 -3.32 -21.09
C LEU A 453 -10.11 -3.42 -22.01
N GLN A 454 -11.26 -3.77 -21.48
CA GLN A 454 -12.45 -4.16 -22.26
C GLN A 454 -12.86 -3.10 -23.27
N ARG A 455 -12.91 -1.83 -22.88
CA ARG A 455 -13.34 -0.70 -23.72
C ARG A 455 -12.22 0.27 -24.10
N ALA A 456 -11.00 0.03 -23.67
CA ALA A 456 -9.86 0.85 -24.02
C ALA A 456 -9.45 0.71 -25.50
N HIS A 457 -9.04 1.82 -26.12
CA HIS A 457 -8.51 1.86 -27.47
C HIS A 457 -6.98 1.79 -27.47
N ASN A 458 -6.33 2.64 -26.68
CA ASN A 458 -4.88 2.72 -26.58
C ASN A 458 -4.44 2.24 -25.18
N VAL A 459 -3.65 1.20 -25.14
CA VAL A 459 -3.18 0.60 -23.89
C VAL A 459 -1.66 0.49 -23.91
N THR A 460 -1.01 1.21 -23.02
CA THR A 460 0.43 1.09 -22.79
C THR A 460 0.65 0.47 -21.44
N MET A 461 1.43 -0.61 -21.37
CA MET A 461 1.73 -1.32 -20.15
C MET A 461 3.23 -1.38 -19.95
N ILE A 462 3.70 -0.94 -18.79
CA ILE A 462 5.12 -0.92 -18.45
C ILE A 462 5.40 -1.87 -17.29
N TRP A 463 6.44 -2.69 -17.44
CA TRP A 463 6.88 -3.61 -16.41
C TRP A 463 8.37 -3.43 -16.10
N ASN A 464 8.76 -3.71 -14.85
CA ASN A 464 10.14 -3.65 -14.41
C ASN A 464 10.83 -4.98 -14.71
N GLY A 465 11.85 -4.95 -15.59
CA GLY A 465 12.59 -6.13 -16.03
C GLY A 465 13.95 -6.30 -15.34
N ASP A 466 14.19 -5.63 -14.21
CA ASP A 466 15.41 -5.79 -13.43
C ASP A 466 15.30 -7.04 -12.53
N PRO A 467 16.15 -8.07 -12.73
CA PRO A 467 16.14 -9.26 -11.90
C PRO A 467 16.60 -9.00 -10.45
N ASP A 468 17.36 -7.93 -10.21
CA ASP A 468 17.89 -7.56 -8.89
C ASP A 468 16.99 -6.53 -8.18
N SER A 469 15.84 -6.21 -8.75
CA SER A 469 14.91 -5.25 -8.18
C SER A 469 14.45 -5.69 -6.77
N THR A 470 14.71 -4.84 -5.79
CA THR A 470 14.20 -4.98 -4.41
C THR A 470 12.71 -4.61 -4.29
N SER A 471 12.10 -4.12 -5.37
CA SER A 471 10.67 -3.88 -5.44
C SER A 471 9.90 -5.19 -5.26
N GLN A 472 8.64 -5.12 -4.89
CA GLN A 472 7.81 -6.31 -4.61
C GLN A 472 7.67 -7.27 -5.81
N GLY A 473 8.15 -6.89 -6.99
CA GLY A 473 8.17 -7.68 -8.21
C GLY A 473 9.38 -8.62 -8.30
N SER A 474 9.19 -9.73 -9.02
CA SER A 474 10.25 -10.73 -9.28
C SER A 474 11.16 -10.38 -10.47
N GLY A 475 11.11 -9.16 -11.03
CA GLY A 475 11.75 -8.80 -12.30
C GLY A 475 11.16 -9.54 -13.51
N GLN A 476 10.00 -10.19 -13.35
CA GLN A 476 9.32 -10.94 -14.40
C GLN A 476 8.06 -10.20 -14.86
N MET A 477 7.77 -10.31 -16.15
CA MET A 477 6.54 -9.78 -16.72
C MET A 477 5.32 -10.46 -16.09
N SER A 478 4.26 -9.70 -15.82
CA SER A 478 2.99 -10.22 -15.33
C SER A 478 2.45 -11.35 -16.22
N ARG A 479 1.92 -12.39 -15.60
CA ARG A 479 1.24 -13.49 -16.32
C ARG A 479 0.08 -13.00 -17.18
N TYR A 480 -0.59 -11.93 -16.81
CA TYR A 480 -1.69 -11.36 -17.61
C TYR A 480 -1.19 -10.73 -18.92
N LEU A 481 -0.01 -10.09 -18.90
CA LEU A 481 0.63 -9.60 -20.11
C LEU A 481 1.06 -10.77 -21.01
N LEU A 482 1.62 -11.84 -20.42
CA LEU A 482 1.98 -13.05 -21.16
C LEU A 482 0.74 -13.70 -21.81
N GLN A 483 -0.39 -13.77 -21.10
CA GLN A 483 -1.66 -14.26 -21.66
C GLN A 483 -2.12 -13.41 -22.86
N LEU A 484 -2.03 -12.08 -22.76
CA LEU A 484 -2.35 -11.20 -23.90
C LEU A 484 -1.42 -11.42 -25.09
N MET A 485 -0.14 -11.67 -24.87
CA MET A 485 0.84 -11.94 -25.93
C MET A 485 0.54 -13.26 -26.67
N VAL A 486 0.09 -14.28 -25.93
CA VAL A 486 -0.24 -15.60 -26.49
C VAL A 486 -1.60 -15.59 -27.20
N SER A 487 -2.50 -14.66 -26.85
CA SER A 487 -3.86 -14.57 -27.41
C SER A 487 -3.92 -14.19 -28.91
N GLY A 488 -2.78 -14.06 -29.59
CA GLY A 488 -2.70 -13.74 -31.03
C GLY A 488 -2.96 -12.27 -31.38
N ARG A 489 -3.03 -11.39 -30.40
CA ARG A 489 -3.21 -9.95 -30.60
C ARG A 489 -1.93 -9.30 -31.09
N ARG A 490 -2.06 -8.27 -31.91
CA ARG A 490 -0.94 -7.45 -32.35
C ARG A 490 -0.49 -6.56 -31.19
N ILE A 491 0.74 -6.82 -30.67
CA ILE A 491 1.32 -6.08 -29.55
C ILE A 491 2.65 -5.48 -29.99
N ASN A 492 2.79 -4.18 -29.82
CA ASN A 492 4.05 -3.48 -30.00
C ASN A 492 4.93 -3.65 -28.75
N ARG A 493 6.22 -3.97 -28.92
CA ARG A 493 7.17 -4.19 -27.82
C ARG A 493 8.29 -3.19 -27.89
N ILE A 494 8.54 -2.51 -26.78
CA ILE A 494 9.60 -1.50 -26.66
C ILE A 494 10.43 -1.83 -25.42
N SER A 495 11.74 -1.62 -25.50
CA SER A 495 12.63 -1.68 -24.33
C SER A 495 13.19 -0.28 -24.10
N LEU A 496 12.90 0.28 -22.91
CA LEU A 496 13.46 1.55 -22.49
C LEU A 496 14.89 1.33 -21.97
N GLN A 497 15.84 1.98 -22.61
CA GLN A 497 17.20 2.05 -22.11
C GLN A 497 17.40 3.40 -21.43
N PRO A 498 17.77 3.45 -20.15
CA PRO A 498 18.03 4.72 -19.49
C PRO A 498 19.23 5.41 -20.11
N GLY A 499 19.02 6.64 -20.57
CA GLY A 499 20.09 7.62 -20.75
C GLY A 499 20.93 7.56 -22.01
N LEU A 500 20.49 6.90 -23.12
CA LEU A 500 21.31 6.82 -24.34
C LEU A 500 20.71 7.46 -25.59
N GLU A 501 19.73 8.34 -25.48
CA GLU A 501 19.33 9.16 -26.61
C GLU A 501 20.11 10.48 -26.62
N GLY A 502 21.13 10.50 -27.48
CA GLY A 502 21.48 11.61 -28.37
C GLY A 502 21.88 12.95 -27.77
N THR A 503 22.32 13.01 -26.54
CA THR A 503 23.27 14.05 -26.17
C THR A 503 24.66 13.42 -26.21
N ASP A 504 25.53 13.92 -27.07
CA ASP A 504 26.96 13.77 -26.89
C ASP A 504 27.29 14.24 -25.47
N GLN A 505 27.12 13.34 -24.51
CA GLN A 505 27.69 13.53 -23.19
C GLN A 505 29.18 13.36 -23.41
N THR A 506 29.82 14.45 -23.80
CA THR A 506 31.26 14.55 -23.66
C THR A 506 31.58 14.18 -22.23
N ILE A 507 32.18 13.01 -22.06
CA ILE A 507 32.70 12.58 -20.75
C ILE A 507 33.48 13.79 -20.23
N PRO A 508 33.11 14.37 -19.08
CA PRO A 508 33.81 15.55 -18.57
C PRO A 508 35.28 15.17 -18.39
N GLN A 509 36.12 15.65 -19.31
CA GLN A 509 37.56 15.44 -19.23
C GLN A 509 38.13 16.57 -18.38
N PHE A 510 38.57 16.22 -17.20
CA PHE A 510 39.36 17.12 -16.35
C PHE A 510 40.82 17.01 -16.75
N THR A 511 41.33 17.96 -17.50
CA THR A 511 42.75 18.04 -17.79
C THR A 511 43.50 18.46 -16.53
N LYS A 512 44.46 17.65 -16.08
CA LYS A 512 45.34 18.02 -14.97
C LYS A 512 46.33 19.07 -15.45
N SER A 513 45.83 20.29 -15.68
CA SER A 513 46.67 21.42 -16.00
C SER A 513 47.54 21.82 -14.79
N GLN A 514 48.68 22.51 -15.06
CA GLN A 514 49.55 22.97 -13.99
C GLN A 514 48.81 23.86 -12.98
N GLU A 515 47.81 24.61 -13.44
CA GLU A 515 47.00 25.45 -12.58
C GLU A 515 46.11 24.63 -11.63
N VAL A 516 45.50 23.54 -12.12
CA VAL A 516 44.68 22.62 -11.31
C VAL A 516 45.58 21.92 -10.30
N MET A 517 46.78 21.47 -10.72
CA MET A 517 47.74 20.82 -9.84
C MET A 517 48.23 21.78 -8.73
N ASN A 518 48.44 23.04 -9.06
CA ASN A 518 48.85 24.06 -8.08
C ASN A 518 47.71 24.36 -7.08
N ARG A 519 46.46 24.45 -7.53
CA ARG A 519 45.29 24.59 -6.64
C ARG A 519 45.13 23.39 -5.71
N MET A 520 45.34 22.18 -6.20
CA MET A 520 45.31 20.98 -5.39
C MET A 520 46.45 20.98 -4.35
N ALA A 521 47.67 21.31 -4.77
CA ALA A 521 48.79 21.41 -3.85
C ALA A 521 48.53 22.43 -2.73
N GLN A 522 48.03 23.62 -3.06
CA GLN A 522 47.67 24.64 -2.07
C GLN A 522 46.56 24.17 -1.10
N ARG A 523 45.61 23.37 -1.57
CA ARG A 523 44.50 22.87 -0.75
C ARG A 523 44.95 21.80 0.25
N TYR A 524 45.95 20.98 -0.11
CA TYR A 524 46.42 19.86 0.70
C TYR A 524 47.79 20.07 1.35
N ASP A 525 48.44 21.21 1.07
CA ASP A 525 49.73 21.53 1.68
C ASP A 525 49.55 22.06 3.10
N ILE A 526 49.98 21.28 4.07
CA ILE A 526 49.92 21.60 5.52
C ILE A 526 50.76 22.81 5.88
N LEU A 527 51.84 23.05 5.15
CA LEU A 527 52.78 24.14 5.45
C LEU A 527 52.22 25.51 5.04
N THR A 528 51.40 25.55 4.00
CA THR A 528 50.84 26.80 3.47
C THR A 528 49.36 26.99 3.84
N ASN A 529 48.66 25.92 4.22
CA ASN A 529 47.24 25.97 4.56
C ASN A 529 46.94 25.26 5.89
N PRO A 530 46.78 26.01 6.97
CA PRO A 530 46.45 25.45 8.29
C PRO A 530 45.15 24.64 8.35
N LYS A 531 44.28 24.82 7.34
CA LYS A 531 43.02 24.07 7.18
C LYS A 531 43.11 22.95 6.16
N ALA A 532 44.32 22.55 5.77
CA ALA A 532 44.49 21.48 4.80
C ALA A 532 43.79 20.19 5.25
N GLN A 533 43.05 19.60 4.35
CA GLN A 533 42.37 18.32 4.57
C GLN A 533 43.32 17.18 4.19
N PHE A 534 43.46 16.21 5.08
CA PHE A 534 44.23 15.00 4.77
C PHE A 534 43.45 14.11 3.79
N LEU A 535 44.12 13.63 2.75
CA LEU A 535 43.63 12.56 1.92
C LEU A 535 43.69 11.25 2.74
N SER A 536 42.56 10.58 2.90
CA SER A 536 42.55 9.24 3.49
C SER A 536 43.26 8.25 2.56
N PRO A 537 43.82 7.13 3.07
CA PRO A 537 44.40 6.09 2.22
C PRO A 537 43.45 5.54 1.17
N SER A 538 42.14 5.48 1.48
CA SER A 538 41.08 5.10 0.54
C SER A 538 40.86 6.15 -0.55
N ALA A 539 40.97 7.42 -0.26
CA ALA A 539 40.90 8.48 -1.27
C ALA A 539 42.11 8.48 -2.20
N LEU A 540 43.31 8.17 -1.70
CA LEU A 540 44.53 7.99 -2.52
C LEU A 540 44.41 6.86 -3.52
N ASN A 541 43.69 5.78 -3.16
CA ASN A 541 43.46 4.66 -4.11
C ASN A 541 42.46 5.01 -5.23
N CYS A 542 41.66 6.07 -5.09
CA CYS A 542 40.73 6.54 -6.13
C CYS A 542 41.38 7.55 -7.09
N TYR A 543 42.54 8.10 -6.77
CA TYR A 543 43.31 9.03 -7.61
C TYR A 543 44.54 8.31 -8.21
#